data_0f1dd0e51de65da05ea6e0aba7a7bdea
#
_entry.id   0f1dd0e51de65da05ea6e0aba7a7bdea
#
_cell.length_a   1.000
_cell.length_b   1.000
_cell.length_c   1.000
_cell.angle_alpha   90.00
_cell.angle_beta   90.00
_cell.angle_gamma   90.00
#
_symmetry.space_group_name_H-M   'P 1'
#
loop_
_entity.id
_entity.type
_entity.pdbx_description
1 polymer ?
#
loop_
_entity_poly.entity_id
_entity_poly.type
_entity_poly.pdbx_seq_one_letter_code
_entity_poly.pdbx_strand_id
1 'polypeptide(L)'
;MSNDDVWKRIEHAQFLIDIKRPQQAIEKLATIPQGDLEVAARVNGTLAQAHLLLDQKDKAYACARRAIEASPNDVLSLYWLSSLEPDSLRALEYATRLVEMIPDFGVAHAVKARALALNRRWDEALNAAREGERLDPEDSFVLNTLGRVLATNDEKAALDVFKRVLALEPENAAARESIALLEADDHADASSRLFRDLLEQNPAVKDYENQLHWLVFKPLFYLCLGLTITYVIGWSIAGLVYAFGSRQVALVVGLLWTTLIPLRAMDSAVRKHLSKVAAGQGKTRRDVVNLAFKRRPIGATIATISIALLALTPAVFGVARYFVPASSWWTAVGVPILVMLCGWIGALVARYMIFVRER
;
A
#
# COMPACT_ATOMS: atom_id res chain seq x y z
N MET A 1 -4.95 -2.76 -49.73
CA MET A 1 -6.00 -2.90 -48.71
C MET A 1 -6.76 -1.58 -48.74
N SER A 2 -8.10 -1.59 -48.81
CA SER A 2 -8.86 -0.35 -48.75
C SER A 2 -8.77 0.27 -47.35
N ASN A 3 -8.96 1.60 -47.23
CA ASN A 3 -8.98 2.25 -45.91
C ASN A 3 -10.08 1.68 -45.02
N ASP A 4 -11.23 1.36 -45.59
CA ASP A 4 -12.34 0.73 -44.89
C ASP A 4 -12.00 -0.67 -44.31
N ASP A 5 -11.22 -1.46 -45.04
CA ASP A 5 -10.73 -2.78 -44.54
C ASP A 5 -9.76 -2.63 -43.35
N VAL A 6 -8.97 -1.56 -43.33
CA VAL A 6 -8.04 -1.25 -42.22
C VAL A 6 -8.82 -0.96 -40.94
N TRP A 7 -9.79 -0.05 -41.01
CA TRP A 7 -10.60 0.33 -39.85
C TRP A 7 -11.41 -0.84 -39.29
N LYS A 8 -12.03 -1.66 -40.16
CA LYS A 8 -12.75 -2.89 -39.75
C LYS A 8 -11.84 -3.88 -39.01
N ARG A 9 -10.56 -3.97 -39.40
CA ARG A 9 -9.59 -4.83 -38.68
C ARG A 9 -9.21 -4.27 -37.31
N ILE A 10 -9.10 -2.95 -37.19
CA ILE A 10 -8.84 -2.29 -35.89
C ILE A 10 -10.04 -2.48 -34.97
N GLU A 11 -11.25 -2.27 -35.45
CA GLU A 11 -12.49 -2.51 -34.68
C GLU A 11 -12.60 -3.97 -34.23
N HIS A 12 -12.29 -4.91 -35.12
CA HIS A 12 -12.27 -6.33 -34.72
C HIS A 12 -11.17 -6.64 -33.68
N ALA A 13 -10.03 -5.98 -33.76
CA ALA A 13 -8.97 -6.13 -32.73
C ALA A 13 -9.47 -5.55 -31.39
N GLN A 14 -10.17 -4.42 -31.41
CA GLN A 14 -10.79 -3.85 -30.20
C GLN A 14 -11.81 -4.82 -29.60
N PHE A 15 -12.70 -5.39 -30.43
CA PHE A 15 -13.64 -6.41 -29.96
C PHE A 15 -12.95 -7.63 -29.33
N LEU A 16 -11.80 -8.07 -29.89
CA LEU A 16 -11.03 -9.18 -29.31
C LEU A 16 -10.46 -8.82 -27.92
N ILE A 17 -10.08 -7.56 -27.72
CA ILE A 17 -9.64 -7.04 -26.42
C ILE A 17 -10.81 -7.06 -25.42
N ASP A 18 -11.99 -6.60 -25.83
CA ASP A 18 -13.18 -6.53 -24.97
C ASP A 18 -13.63 -7.92 -24.49
N ILE A 19 -13.49 -8.94 -25.34
CA ILE A 19 -13.74 -10.35 -24.98
C ILE A 19 -12.54 -11.06 -24.35
N LYS A 20 -11.55 -10.29 -23.86
CA LYS A 20 -10.34 -10.77 -23.14
C LYS A 20 -9.47 -11.76 -23.97
N ARG A 21 -9.33 -11.50 -25.29
CA ARG A 21 -8.43 -12.24 -26.20
C ARG A 21 -7.32 -11.35 -26.76
N PRO A 22 -6.45 -10.74 -25.90
CA PRO A 22 -5.49 -9.73 -26.32
C PRO A 22 -4.42 -10.28 -27.27
N GLN A 23 -4.04 -11.56 -27.14
CA GLN A 23 -3.04 -12.14 -28.04
C GLN A 23 -3.51 -12.19 -29.49
N GLN A 24 -4.79 -12.56 -29.74
CA GLN A 24 -5.39 -12.55 -31.08
C GLN A 24 -5.52 -11.14 -31.64
N ALA A 25 -5.80 -10.15 -30.76
CA ALA A 25 -5.81 -8.74 -31.16
C ALA A 25 -4.42 -8.27 -31.64
N ILE A 26 -3.35 -8.60 -30.90
CA ILE A 26 -1.98 -8.27 -31.28
C ILE A 26 -1.62 -8.86 -32.66
N GLU A 27 -1.91 -10.14 -32.88
CA GLU A 27 -1.65 -10.83 -34.15
C GLU A 27 -2.38 -10.14 -35.31
N LYS A 28 -3.63 -9.75 -35.10
CA LYS A 28 -4.43 -9.05 -36.11
C LYS A 28 -3.89 -7.65 -36.41
N LEU A 29 -3.53 -6.89 -35.40
CA LEU A 29 -2.97 -5.54 -35.53
C LEU A 29 -1.59 -5.55 -36.20
N ALA A 30 -0.76 -6.58 -35.98
CA ALA A 30 0.53 -6.73 -36.60
C ALA A 30 0.48 -6.82 -38.14
N THR A 31 -0.66 -7.19 -38.72
CA THR A 31 -0.85 -7.29 -40.17
C THR A 31 -1.29 -5.99 -40.83
N ILE A 32 -1.52 -4.92 -40.06
CA ILE A 32 -2.04 -3.64 -40.56
C ILE A 32 -0.85 -2.74 -40.96
N PRO A 33 -0.80 -2.23 -42.22
CA PRO A 33 0.21 -1.27 -42.63
C PRO A 33 0.05 0.05 -41.87
N GLN A 34 1.15 0.57 -41.34
CA GLN A 34 1.19 1.81 -40.53
C GLN A 34 1.74 3.01 -41.34
N GLY A 35 1.43 3.08 -42.62
CA GLY A 35 1.86 4.19 -43.47
C GLY A 35 1.06 5.48 -43.29
N ASP A 36 -0.14 5.39 -42.77
CA ASP A 36 -0.99 6.52 -42.40
C ASP A 36 -0.81 6.81 -40.90
N LEU A 37 -0.62 8.08 -40.53
CA LEU A 37 -0.35 8.47 -39.13
C LEU A 37 -1.56 8.24 -38.21
N GLU A 38 -2.78 8.43 -38.69
CA GLU A 38 -3.98 8.20 -37.91
C GLU A 38 -4.18 6.70 -37.64
N VAL A 39 -3.97 5.87 -38.68
CA VAL A 39 -3.98 4.41 -38.57
C VAL A 39 -2.86 3.95 -37.61
N ALA A 40 -1.65 4.50 -37.76
CA ALA A 40 -0.53 4.15 -36.88
C ALA A 40 -0.83 4.49 -35.41
N ALA A 41 -1.40 5.66 -35.14
CA ALA A 41 -1.80 6.05 -33.78
C ALA A 41 -2.84 5.08 -33.21
N ARG A 42 -3.90 4.79 -33.94
CA ARG A 42 -4.97 3.91 -33.50
C ARG A 42 -4.48 2.47 -33.30
N VAL A 43 -3.70 1.92 -34.21
CA VAL A 43 -3.10 0.58 -34.07
C VAL A 43 -2.22 0.51 -32.83
N ASN A 44 -1.31 1.48 -32.64
CA ASN A 44 -0.42 1.48 -31.50
C ASN A 44 -1.15 1.74 -30.17
N GLY A 45 -2.19 2.60 -30.12
CA GLY A 45 -3.05 2.79 -28.96
C GLY A 45 -3.78 1.50 -28.56
N THR A 46 -4.34 0.77 -29.53
CA THR A 46 -5.01 -0.52 -29.29
C THR A 46 -4.00 -1.61 -28.90
N LEU A 47 -2.79 -1.62 -29.46
CA LEU A 47 -1.70 -2.51 -29.02
C LEU A 47 -1.29 -2.24 -27.56
N ALA A 48 -1.24 -0.98 -27.14
CA ALA A 48 -0.94 -0.63 -25.75
C ALA A 48 -1.97 -1.26 -24.79
N GLN A 49 -3.25 -1.16 -25.12
CA GLN A 49 -4.32 -1.79 -24.34
C GLN A 49 -4.19 -3.34 -24.31
N ALA A 50 -3.90 -3.98 -25.44
CA ALA A 50 -3.72 -5.42 -25.51
C ALA A 50 -2.52 -5.89 -24.66
N HIS A 51 -1.39 -5.15 -24.71
CA HIS A 51 -0.23 -5.46 -23.89
C HIS A 51 -0.49 -5.25 -22.39
N LEU A 52 -1.32 -4.28 -22.01
CA LEU A 52 -1.73 -4.11 -20.61
C LEU A 52 -2.53 -5.30 -20.07
N LEU A 53 -3.45 -5.84 -20.86
CA LEU A 53 -4.18 -7.05 -20.48
C LEU A 53 -3.28 -8.29 -20.31
N LEU A 54 -2.09 -8.28 -20.91
CA LEU A 54 -1.05 -9.32 -20.75
C LEU A 54 -0.02 -8.98 -19.66
N ASP A 55 -0.24 -7.92 -18.88
CA ASP A 55 0.69 -7.38 -17.87
C ASP A 55 2.09 -7.02 -18.44
N GLN A 56 2.16 -6.70 -19.73
CA GLN A 56 3.39 -6.32 -20.44
C GLN A 56 3.54 -4.80 -20.48
N LYS A 57 3.71 -4.17 -19.31
CA LYS A 57 3.70 -2.70 -19.14
C LYS A 57 4.71 -1.95 -20.01
N ASP A 58 5.94 -2.50 -20.13
CA ASP A 58 6.99 -1.86 -20.96
C ASP A 58 6.61 -1.81 -22.44
N LYS A 59 6.00 -2.88 -22.96
CA LYS A 59 5.51 -2.91 -24.36
C LYS A 59 4.32 -1.99 -24.55
N ALA A 60 3.40 -1.96 -23.59
CA ALA A 60 2.26 -1.07 -23.61
C ALA A 60 2.70 0.40 -23.66
N TYR A 61 3.66 0.78 -22.79
CA TYR A 61 4.23 2.11 -22.77
C TYR A 61 4.91 2.46 -24.10
N ALA A 62 5.72 1.56 -24.67
CA ALA A 62 6.38 1.78 -25.97
C ALA A 62 5.36 1.96 -27.10
N CYS A 63 4.26 1.20 -27.10
CA CYS A 63 3.18 1.36 -28.08
C CYS A 63 2.45 2.69 -27.89
N ALA A 64 2.06 3.05 -26.66
CA ALA A 64 1.40 4.32 -26.40
C ALA A 64 2.26 5.53 -26.80
N ARG A 65 3.57 5.47 -26.59
CA ARG A 65 4.51 6.50 -27.07
C ARG A 65 4.53 6.62 -28.58
N ARG A 66 4.61 5.52 -29.31
CA ARG A 66 4.56 5.55 -30.78
C ARG A 66 3.25 6.15 -31.30
N ALA A 67 2.14 5.84 -30.62
CA ALA A 67 0.85 6.41 -31.01
C ALA A 67 0.80 7.93 -30.83
N ILE A 68 1.33 8.48 -29.74
CA ILE A 68 1.44 9.94 -29.54
C ILE A 68 2.44 10.60 -30.50
N GLU A 69 3.50 9.91 -30.89
CA GLU A 69 4.45 10.39 -31.91
C GLU A 69 3.77 10.50 -33.29
N ALA A 70 2.87 9.58 -33.62
CA ALA A 70 2.08 9.60 -34.84
C ALA A 70 0.92 10.62 -34.80
N SER A 71 0.20 10.67 -33.68
CA SER A 71 -0.92 11.61 -33.45
C SER A 71 -0.85 12.18 -32.03
N PRO A 72 -0.34 13.42 -31.86
CA PRO A 72 -0.16 14.03 -30.54
C PRO A 72 -1.44 14.17 -29.71
N ASN A 73 -2.61 14.16 -30.33
CA ASN A 73 -3.92 14.32 -29.69
C ASN A 73 -4.74 13.02 -29.69
N ASP A 74 -4.10 11.86 -29.87
CA ASP A 74 -4.82 10.59 -29.76
C ASP A 74 -5.27 10.33 -28.32
N VAL A 75 -6.59 10.39 -28.11
CA VAL A 75 -7.25 10.30 -26.80
C VAL A 75 -6.89 9.01 -26.07
N LEU A 76 -6.87 7.87 -26.79
CA LEU A 76 -6.55 6.57 -26.20
C LEU A 76 -5.10 6.52 -25.68
N SER A 77 -4.18 7.08 -26.45
CA SER A 77 -2.77 7.13 -26.10
C SER A 77 -2.49 8.09 -24.95
N LEU A 78 -3.15 9.26 -24.92
CA LEU A 78 -3.11 10.19 -23.80
C LEU A 78 -3.59 9.51 -22.51
N TYR A 79 -4.69 8.75 -22.58
CA TYR A 79 -5.21 7.98 -21.46
C TYR A 79 -4.17 6.95 -20.94
N TRP A 80 -3.58 6.15 -21.83
CA TRP A 80 -2.60 5.13 -21.42
C TRP A 80 -1.30 5.75 -20.90
N LEU A 81 -0.77 6.80 -21.56
CA LEU A 81 0.45 7.47 -21.10
C LEU A 81 0.26 8.14 -19.75
N SER A 82 -0.89 8.76 -19.48
CA SER A 82 -1.18 9.31 -18.16
C SER A 82 -1.12 8.27 -17.03
N SER A 83 -1.20 6.98 -17.38
CA SER A 83 -1.18 5.85 -16.42
C SER A 83 0.15 5.11 -16.37
N LEU A 84 0.88 5.09 -17.48
CA LEU A 84 2.08 4.27 -17.68
C LEU A 84 3.37 5.10 -17.61
N GLU A 85 3.29 6.43 -17.74
CA GLU A 85 4.45 7.33 -17.70
C GLU A 85 5.10 7.28 -16.31
N PRO A 86 6.39 6.91 -16.21
CA PRO A 86 7.10 6.87 -14.93
C PRO A 86 7.28 8.25 -14.28
N ASP A 87 7.43 9.30 -15.12
CA ASP A 87 7.51 10.67 -14.65
C ASP A 87 6.13 11.22 -14.33
N SER A 88 5.86 11.46 -13.06
CA SER A 88 4.55 11.92 -12.57
C SER A 88 4.14 13.29 -13.11
N LEU A 89 5.10 14.17 -13.44
CA LEU A 89 4.79 15.46 -14.04
C LEU A 89 4.36 15.31 -15.50
N ARG A 90 5.05 14.47 -16.28
CA ARG A 90 4.63 14.15 -17.65
C ARG A 90 3.29 13.40 -17.68
N ALA A 91 3.07 12.49 -16.73
CA ALA A 91 1.77 11.84 -16.58
C ALA A 91 0.63 12.86 -16.37
N LEU A 92 0.89 13.92 -15.58
CA LEU A 92 -0.05 15.01 -15.36
C LEU A 92 -0.24 15.87 -16.64
N GLU A 93 0.80 16.09 -17.42
CA GLU A 93 0.68 16.77 -18.72
C GLU A 93 -0.25 16.01 -19.67
N TYR A 94 -0.05 14.69 -19.82
CA TYR A 94 -0.93 13.84 -20.63
C TYR A 94 -2.37 13.84 -20.13
N ALA A 95 -2.57 13.72 -18.81
CA ALA A 95 -3.90 13.77 -18.21
C ALA A 95 -4.61 15.12 -18.38
N THR A 96 -3.85 16.22 -18.35
CA THR A 96 -4.40 17.57 -18.59
C THR A 96 -4.83 17.72 -20.03
N ARG A 97 -3.99 17.31 -20.99
CA ARG A 97 -4.36 17.30 -22.42
C ARG A 97 -5.57 16.41 -22.69
N LEU A 98 -5.68 15.26 -22.01
CA LEU A 98 -6.84 14.40 -22.16
C LEU A 98 -8.13 15.13 -21.78
N VAL A 99 -8.15 15.87 -20.66
CA VAL A 99 -9.30 16.69 -20.26
C VAL A 99 -9.59 17.82 -21.26
N GLU A 100 -8.56 18.45 -21.84
CA GLU A 100 -8.74 19.47 -22.87
C GLU A 100 -9.41 18.91 -24.15
N MET A 101 -9.10 17.66 -24.51
CA MET A 101 -9.68 16.99 -25.68
C MET A 101 -11.10 16.50 -25.45
N ILE A 102 -11.42 16.04 -24.24
CA ILE A 102 -12.73 15.46 -23.89
C ILE A 102 -13.22 15.96 -22.53
N PRO A 103 -13.55 17.27 -22.41
CA PRO A 103 -13.83 17.91 -21.11
C PRO A 103 -15.10 17.38 -20.41
N ASP A 104 -16.05 16.86 -21.17
CA ASP A 104 -17.33 16.34 -20.66
C ASP A 104 -17.29 14.85 -20.31
N PHE A 105 -16.12 14.24 -20.26
CA PHE A 105 -15.96 12.81 -19.95
C PHE A 105 -15.35 12.62 -18.55
N GLY A 106 -16.12 12.08 -17.61
CA GLY A 106 -15.74 11.97 -16.20
C GLY A 106 -14.48 11.15 -15.96
N VAL A 107 -14.26 10.10 -16.78
CA VAL A 107 -13.02 9.29 -16.71
C VAL A 107 -11.77 10.14 -16.99
N ALA A 108 -11.82 11.14 -17.89
CA ALA A 108 -10.67 12.02 -18.14
C ALA A 108 -10.32 12.83 -16.89
N HIS A 109 -11.32 13.35 -16.19
CA HIS A 109 -11.14 14.06 -14.91
C HIS A 109 -10.63 13.13 -13.81
N ALA A 110 -11.09 11.89 -13.73
CA ALA A 110 -10.58 10.90 -12.80
C ALA A 110 -9.11 10.57 -13.06
N VAL A 111 -8.71 10.43 -14.32
CA VAL A 111 -7.31 10.24 -14.71
C VAL A 111 -6.45 11.43 -14.29
N LYS A 112 -6.93 12.67 -14.50
CA LYS A 112 -6.25 13.88 -14.04
C LYS A 112 -6.16 13.94 -12.53
N ALA A 113 -7.22 13.57 -11.81
CA ALA A 113 -7.22 13.50 -10.35
C ALA A 113 -6.15 12.53 -9.82
N ARG A 114 -6.02 11.35 -10.43
CA ARG A 114 -4.99 10.38 -10.09
C ARG A 114 -3.58 10.94 -10.34
N ALA A 115 -3.34 11.59 -11.47
CA ALA A 115 -2.05 12.20 -11.79
C ALA A 115 -1.69 13.34 -10.83
N LEU A 116 -2.65 14.17 -10.44
CA LEU A 116 -2.50 15.22 -9.42
C LEU A 116 -2.16 14.62 -8.05
N ALA A 117 -2.85 13.54 -7.64
CA ALA A 117 -2.57 12.83 -6.38
C ALA A 117 -1.15 12.25 -6.34
N LEU A 118 -0.64 11.68 -7.44
CA LEU A 118 0.75 11.21 -7.55
C LEU A 118 1.76 12.37 -7.37
N ASN A 119 1.39 13.59 -7.78
CA ASN A 119 2.18 14.80 -7.57
C ASN A 119 1.88 15.51 -6.23
N ARG A 120 1.13 14.88 -5.32
CA ARG A 120 0.74 15.39 -3.99
C ARG A 120 -0.07 16.69 -4.01
N ARG A 121 -0.71 17.01 -5.14
CA ARG A 121 -1.60 18.18 -5.30
C ARG A 121 -3.03 17.78 -4.90
N TRP A 122 -3.22 17.52 -3.60
CA TRP A 122 -4.42 16.84 -3.08
C TRP A 122 -5.71 17.63 -3.29
N ASP A 123 -5.70 18.95 -3.08
CA ASP A 123 -6.89 19.80 -3.25
C ASP A 123 -7.34 19.84 -4.71
N GLU A 124 -6.40 19.94 -5.63
CA GLU A 124 -6.69 19.93 -7.06
C GLU A 124 -7.14 18.53 -7.53
N ALA A 125 -6.55 17.48 -6.96
CA ALA A 125 -6.97 16.11 -7.20
C ALA A 125 -8.43 15.88 -6.76
N LEU A 126 -8.80 16.40 -5.59
CA LEU A 126 -10.18 16.31 -5.10
C LEU A 126 -11.16 17.06 -5.99
N ASN A 127 -10.82 18.27 -6.43
CA ASN A 127 -11.65 19.05 -7.35
C ASN A 127 -11.85 18.32 -8.68
N ALA A 128 -10.76 17.78 -9.27
CA ALA A 128 -10.85 17.00 -10.50
C ALA A 128 -11.66 15.70 -10.32
N ALA A 129 -11.49 14.99 -9.19
CA ALA A 129 -12.25 13.79 -8.91
C ALA A 129 -13.76 14.05 -8.75
N ARG A 130 -14.13 15.15 -8.08
CA ARG A 130 -15.54 15.57 -7.94
C ARG A 130 -16.16 16.01 -9.27
N GLU A 131 -15.39 16.64 -10.14
CA GLU A 131 -15.88 16.94 -11.49
C GLU A 131 -16.08 15.67 -12.30
N GLY A 132 -15.19 14.68 -12.17
CA GLY A 132 -15.42 13.35 -12.73
C GLY A 132 -16.71 12.72 -12.24
N GLU A 133 -16.96 12.71 -10.91
CA GLU A 133 -18.20 12.18 -10.32
C GLU A 133 -19.45 12.94 -10.82
N ARG A 134 -19.37 14.26 -10.99
CA ARG A 134 -20.48 15.08 -11.50
C ARG A 134 -20.88 14.68 -12.94
N LEU A 135 -19.86 14.35 -13.77
CA LEU A 135 -20.06 13.96 -15.17
C LEU A 135 -20.51 12.51 -15.30
N ASP A 136 -19.86 11.59 -14.57
CA ASP A 136 -20.11 10.15 -14.64
C ASP A 136 -20.34 9.58 -13.22
N PRO A 137 -21.50 9.80 -12.58
CA PRO A 137 -21.75 9.48 -11.17
C PRO A 137 -21.86 7.99 -10.85
N GLU A 138 -22.01 7.14 -11.86
CA GLU A 138 -22.14 5.69 -11.73
C GLU A 138 -20.94 4.93 -12.33
N ASP A 139 -19.93 5.65 -12.83
CA ASP A 139 -18.72 4.99 -13.32
C ASP A 139 -17.83 4.55 -12.14
N SER A 140 -17.58 3.24 -12.07
CA SER A 140 -16.82 2.64 -10.97
C SER A 140 -15.35 3.09 -10.90
N PHE A 141 -14.71 3.40 -12.03
CA PHE A 141 -13.34 3.91 -12.07
C PHE A 141 -13.29 5.34 -11.53
N VAL A 142 -14.27 6.18 -11.90
CA VAL A 142 -14.41 7.55 -11.40
C VAL A 142 -14.60 7.55 -9.89
N LEU A 143 -15.57 6.76 -9.41
CA LEU A 143 -15.86 6.65 -7.98
C LEU A 143 -14.68 6.05 -7.19
N ASN A 144 -14.02 5.01 -7.70
CA ASN A 144 -12.81 4.47 -7.06
C ASN A 144 -11.70 5.53 -6.95
N THR A 145 -11.54 6.36 -7.97
CA THR A 145 -10.55 7.45 -7.93
C THR A 145 -10.91 8.49 -6.89
N LEU A 146 -12.17 8.92 -6.84
CA LEU A 146 -12.66 9.85 -5.82
C LEU A 146 -12.44 9.28 -4.40
N GLY A 147 -12.84 8.03 -4.17
CA GLY A 147 -12.65 7.35 -2.89
C GLY A 147 -11.18 7.32 -2.44
N ARG A 148 -10.26 7.03 -3.37
CA ARG A 148 -8.82 7.02 -3.09
C ARG A 148 -8.25 8.40 -2.77
N VAL A 149 -8.73 9.45 -3.42
CA VAL A 149 -8.33 10.83 -3.10
C VAL A 149 -8.88 11.25 -1.74
N LEU A 150 -10.15 10.95 -1.45
CA LEU A 150 -10.79 11.22 -0.15
C LEU A 150 -10.10 10.49 1.01
N ALA A 151 -9.61 9.27 0.78
CA ALA A 151 -8.95 8.45 1.81
C ALA A 151 -7.73 9.11 2.46
N THR A 152 -7.18 10.16 1.87
CA THR A 152 -6.06 10.91 2.45
C THR A 152 -6.48 11.87 3.57
N ASN A 153 -7.71 12.38 3.55
CA ASN A 153 -8.19 13.43 4.46
C ASN A 153 -9.53 13.11 5.14
N ASP A 154 -10.35 12.26 4.53
CA ASP A 154 -11.69 11.90 5.02
C ASP A 154 -11.99 10.42 4.73
N GLU A 155 -11.51 9.56 5.64
CA GLU A 155 -11.70 8.11 5.53
C GLU A 155 -13.18 7.70 5.52
N LYS A 156 -14.04 8.44 6.24
CA LYS A 156 -15.48 8.15 6.29
C LYS A 156 -16.15 8.40 4.95
N ALA A 157 -15.88 9.56 4.34
CA ALA A 157 -16.39 9.88 3.00
C ALA A 157 -15.83 8.89 1.95
N ALA A 158 -14.56 8.50 2.07
CA ALA A 158 -13.97 7.49 1.19
C ALA A 158 -14.70 6.14 1.29
N LEU A 159 -14.96 5.65 2.52
CA LEU A 159 -15.70 4.42 2.75
C LEU A 159 -17.12 4.46 2.14
N ASP A 160 -17.81 5.59 2.27
CA ASP A 160 -19.16 5.75 1.70
C ASP A 160 -19.11 5.70 0.16
N VAL A 161 -18.09 6.30 -0.47
CA VAL A 161 -17.89 6.22 -1.93
C VAL A 161 -17.56 4.78 -2.35
N PHE A 162 -16.65 4.08 -1.67
CA PHE A 162 -16.34 2.68 -2.02
C PHE A 162 -17.54 1.75 -1.83
N LYS A 163 -18.40 1.98 -0.84
CA LYS A 163 -19.66 1.24 -0.69
C LYS A 163 -20.62 1.48 -1.88
N ARG A 164 -20.67 2.71 -2.42
CA ARG A 164 -21.42 2.99 -3.66
C ARG A 164 -20.85 2.19 -4.83
N VAL A 165 -19.51 2.12 -4.97
CA VAL A 165 -18.88 1.27 -6.00
C VAL A 165 -19.33 -0.20 -5.86
N LEU A 166 -19.31 -0.75 -4.63
CA LEU A 166 -19.74 -2.14 -4.42
C LEU A 166 -21.24 -2.36 -4.60
N ALA A 167 -22.07 -1.32 -4.49
CA ALA A 167 -23.48 -1.39 -4.83
C ALA A 167 -23.70 -1.51 -6.35
N LEU A 168 -22.84 -0.87 -7.17
CA LEU A 168 -22.83 -0.97 -8.62
C LEU A 168 -22.16 -2.27 -9.11
N GLU A 169 -21.01 -2.57 -8.55
CA GLU A 169 -20.16 -3.71 -8.91
C GLU A 169 -19.72 -4.47 -7.63
N PRO A 170 -20.50 -5.46 -7.14
CA PRO A 170 -20.21 -6.19 -5.90
C PRO A 170 -18.84 -6.88 -5.87
N GLU A 171 -18.30 -7.26 -7.03
CA GLU A 171 -17.01 -7.94 -7.18
C GLU A 171 -15.86 -6.98 -7.54
N ASN A 172 -16.04 -5.65 -7.42
CA ASN A 172 -14.99 -4.69 -7.71
C ASN A 172 -13.81 -4.84 -6.72
N ALA A 173 -12.72 -5.45 -7.19
CA ALA A 173 -11.56 -5.77 -6.37
C ALA A 173 -10.90 -4.50 -5.80
N ALA A 174 -10.84 -3.40 -6.57
CA ALA A 174 -10.21 -2.16 -6.14
C ALA A 174 -10.96 -1.50 -4.97
N ALA A 175 -12.29 -1.50 -5.00
CA ALA A 175 -13.12 -1.00 -3.91
C ALA A 175 -13.02 -1.89 -2.66
N ARG A 176 -13.05 -3.23 -2.83
CA ARG A 176 -12.89 -4.19 -1.73
C ARG A 176 -11.52 -4.05 -1.06
N GLU A 177 -10.45 -3.91 -1.84
CA GLU A 177 -9.10 -3.67 -1.34
C GLU A 177 -9.02 -2.35 -0.55
N SER A 178 -9.57 -1.27 -1.10
CA SER A 178 -9.56 0.05 -0.47
C SER A 178 -10.31 0.05 0.87
N ILE A 179 -11.49 -0.57 0.94
CA ILE A 179 -12.23 -0.75 2.20
C ILE A 179 -11.42 -1.59 3.19
N ALA A 180 -10.82 -2.70 2.74
CA ALA A 180 -10.02 -3.56 3.60
C ALA A 180 -8.81 -2.82 4.19
N LEU A 181 -8.19 -1.92 3.42
CA LEU A 181 -7.08 -1.08 3.89
C LEU A 181 -7.54 -0.03 4.91
N LEU A 182 -8.64 0.67 4.65
CA LEU A 182 -9.18 1.70 5.55
C LEU A 182 -9.70 1.10 6.87
N GLU A 183 -10.37 -0.05 6.81
CA GLU A 183 -10.90 -0.72 8.00
C GLU A 183 -9.87 -1.57 8.76
N ALA A 184 -8.62 -1.65 8.29
CA ALA A 184 -7.60 -2.54 8.85
C ALA A 184 -7.29 -2.30 10.34
N ASP A 185 -7.46 -1.08 10.83
CA ASP A 185 -7.18 -0.72 12.21
C ASP A 185 -8.35 -1.00 13.15
N ASP A 186 -9.55 -0.66 12.74
CA ASP A 186 -10.75 -0.76 13.57
C ASP A 186 -11.43 -2.13 13.43
N HIS A 187 -11.44 -2.68 12.23
CA HIS A 187 -12.15 -3.92 11.85
C HIS A 187 -11.23 -4.96 11.20
N ALA A 188 -10.14 -5.32 11.90
CA ALA A 188 -9.15 -6.28 11.40
C ALA A 188 -9.72 -7.66 11.00
N ASP A 189 -10.87 -8.04 11.56
CA ASP A 189 -11.58 -9.27 11.17
C ASP A 189 -12.29 -9.12 9.82
N ALA A 190 -12.90 -7.97 9.53
CA ALA A 190 -13.51 -7.67 8.25
C ALA A 190 -12.44 -7.54 7.16
N SER A 191 -11.38 -6.76 7.41
CA SER A 191 -10.24 -6.61 6.50
C SER A 191 -9.59 -7.95 6.16
N SER A 192 -9.36 -8.81 7.16
CA SER A 192 -8.73 -10.11 6.90
C SER A 192 -9.63 -11.07 6.12
N ARG A 193 -10.97 -10.97 6.24
CA ARG A 193 -11.91 -11.67 5.36
C ARG A 193 -11.80 -11.17 3.93
N LEU A 194 -11.89 -9.87 3.71
CA LEU A 194 -11.83 -9.26 2.38
C LEU A 194 -10.51 -9.59 1.66
N PHE A 195 -9.36 -9.48 2.33
CA PHE A 195 -8.08 -9.85 1.72
C PHE A 195 -7.96 -11.34 1.43
N ARG A 196 -8.53 -12.19 2.27
CA ARG A 196 -8.57 -13.63 1.99
C ARG A 196 -9.41 -13.92 0.75
N ASP A 197 -10.61 -13.33 0.65
CA ASP A 197 -11.52 -13.53 -0.48
C ASP A 197 -10.91 -12.99 -1.78
N LEU A 198 -10.22 -11.84 -1.74
CA LEU A 198 -9.46 -11.29 -2.87
C LEU A 198 -8.30 -12.21 -3.29
N LEU A 199 -7.59 -12.80 -2.33
CA LEU A 199 -6.49 -13.74 -2.60
C LEU A 199 -7.01 -15.06 -3.22
N GLU A 200 -8.19 -15.54 -2.79
CA GLU A 200 -8.83 -16.72 -3.38
C GLU A 200 -9.26 -16.46 -4.82
N GLN A 201 -9.76 -15.26 -5.14
CA GLN A 201 -10.14 -14.87 -6.50
C GLN A 201 -8.92 -14.62 -7.41
N ASN A 202 -7.85 -14.05 -6.87
CA ASN A 202 -6.66 -13.67 -7.61
C ASN A 202 -5.37 -14.11 -6.89
N PRO A 203 -5.02 -15.41 -6.90
CA PRO A 203 -3.86 -15.94 -6.16
C PRO A 203 -2.50 -15.40 -6.65
N ALA A 204 -2.45 -14.85 -7.87
CA ALA A 204 -1.23 -14.29 -8.46
C ALA A 204 -0.88 -12.89 -7.89
N VAL A 205 -1.84 -12.20 -7.25
CA VAL A 205 -1.62 -10.87 -6.67
C VAL A 205 -0.97 -11.01 -5.30
N LYS A 206 0.35 -10.95 -5.25
CA LYS A 206 1.13 -11.08 -4.01
C LYS A 206 0.82 -10.02 -2.98
N ASP A 207 0.34 -8.86 -3.39
CA ASP A 207 0.02 -7.74 -2.49
C ASP A 207 -1.07 -8.11 -1.48
N TYR A 208 -2.07 -8.91 -1.84
CA TYR A 208 -3.12 -9.37 -0.91
C TYR A 208 -2.55 -10.28 0.20
N GLU A 209 -1.61 -11.15 -0.15
CA GLU A 209 -0.91 -11.97 0.82
C GLU A 209 -0.05 -11.11 1.77
N ASN A 210 0.64 -10.11 1.22
CA ASN A 210 1.43 -9.17 2.00
C ASN A 210 0.57 -8.37 2.99
N GLN A 211 -0.62 -7.92 2.58
CA GLN A 211 -1.57 -7.24 3.47
C GLN A 211 -2.08 -8.14 4.60
N LEU A 212 -2.40 -9.40 4.31
CA LEU A 212 -2.76 -10.37 5.36
C LEU A 212 -1.62 -10.58 6.37
N HIS A 213 -0.38 -10.67 5.91
CA HIS A 213 0.79 -10.75 6.80
C HIS A 213 0.97 -9.47 7.62
N TRP A 214 0.75 -8.30 7.00
CA TRP A 214 0.81 -7.03 7.72
C TRP A 214 -0.19 -6.96 8.85
N LEU A 215 -1.42 -7.39 8.66
CA LEU A 215 -2.42 -7.45 9.72
C LEU A 215 -1.94 -8.28 10.93
N VAL A 216 -1.13 -9.31 10.71
CA VAL A 216 -0.55 -10.13 11.79
C VAL A 216 0.62 -9.43 12.47
N PHE A 217 1.52 -8.81 11.71
CA PHE A 217 2.77 -8.21 12.22
C PHE A 217 2.60 -6.77 12.73
N LYS A 218 1.58 -6.04 12.27
CA LYS A 218 1.29 -4.67 12.67
C LYS A 218 1.25 -4.47 14.19
N PRO A 219 0.52 -5.28 14.99
CA PRO A 219 0.50 -5.12 16.45
C PRO A 219 1.85 -5.38 17.09
N LEU A 220 2.68 -6.26 16.51
CA LEU A 220 4.04 -6.51 17.00
C LEU A 220 4.96 -5.30 16.75
N PHE A 221 4.78 -4.61 15.63
CA PHE A 221 5.51 -3.37 15.35
C PHE A 221 5.14 -2.25 16.33
N TYR A 222 3.84 -2.05 16.59
CA TYR A 222 3.39 -1.07 17.59
C TYR A 222 3.80 -1.47 19.00
N LEU A 223 3.92 -2.75 19.29
CA LEU A 223 4.47 -3.25 20.55
C LEU A 223 5.92 -2.76 20.73
N CYS A 224 6.77 -2.91 19.72
CA CYS A 224 8.16 -2.41 19.77
C CYS A 224 8.20 -0.89 20.00
N LEU A 225 7.37 -0.13 19.29
CA LEU A 225 7.27 1.32 19.43
C LEU A 225 6.85 1.73 20.84
N GLY A 226 5.79 1.11 21.36
CA GLY A 226 5.29 1.38 22.70
C GLY A 226 6.30 1.03 23.80
N LEU A 227 6.98 -0.11 23.70
CA LEU A 227 8.06 -0.49 24.62
C LEU A 227 9.20 0.54 24.65
N THR A 228 9.54 1.09 23.48
CA THR A 228 10.58 2.12 23.40
C THR A 228 10.15 3.41 24.07
N ILE A 229 8.92 3.88 23.80
CA ILE A 229 8.37 5.11 24.40
C ILE A 229 8.31 4.96 25.92
N THR A 230 7.77 3.85 26.43
CA THR A 230 7.66 3.59 27.86
C THR A 230 9.03 3.46 28.52
N TYR A 231 10.03 2.92 27.82
CA TYR A 231 11.42 2.87 28.27
C TYR A 231 11.99 4.28 28.44
N VAL A 232 11.88 5.14 27.41
CA VAL A 232 12.38 6.52 27.47
C VAL A 232 11.73 7.30 28.61
N ILE A 233 10.41 7.23 28.75
CA ILE A 233 9.67 7.93 29.81
C ILE A 233 10.09 7.40 31.19
N GLY A 234 10.12 6.08 31.38
CA GLY A 234 10.45 5.46 32.67
C GLY A 234 11.85 5.83 33.16
N TRP A 235 12.83 5.85 32.26
CA TRP A 235 14.20 6.25 32.63
C TRP A 235 14.37 7.74 32.81
N SER A 236 13.57 8.58 32.12
CA SER A 236 13.52 10.02 32.38
C SER A 236 12.98 10.30 33.80
N ILE A 237 11.90 9.61 34.20
CA ILE A 237 11.34 9.70 35.56
C ILE A 237 12.36 9.19 36.61
N ALA A 238 13.01 8.05 36.36
CA ALA A 238 14.01 7.50 37.23
C ALA A 238 15.20 8.44 37.39
N GLY A 239 15.60 9.14 36.33
CA GLY A 239 16.64 10.18 36.38
C GLY A 239 16.25 11.37 37.26
N LEU A 240 15.01 11.83 37.19
CA LEU A 240 14.47 12.88 38.07
C LEU A 240 14.44 12.42 39.55
N VAL A 241 13.93 11.21 39.82
CA VAL A 241 13.91 10.64 41.17
C VAL A 241 15.34 10.46 41.72
N TYR A 242 16.30 10.11 40.85
CA TYR A 242 17.71 10.02 41.26
C TYR A 242 18.32 11.39 41.65
N ALA A 243 17.94 12.45 40.92
CA ALA A 243 18.42 13.80 41.18
C ALA A 243 17.90 14.36 42.54
N PHE A 244 16.68 13.98 42.94
CA PHE A 244 16.01 14.50 44.14
C PHE A 244 15.83 13.48 45.25
N GLY A 245 16.22 12.21 45.08
CA GLY A 245 15.98 11.13 46.01
C GLY A 245 17.09 10.09 46.12
N SER A 246 16.76 8.88 46.59
CA SER A 246 17.71 7.79 46.74
C SER A 246 17.89 7.00 45.44
N ARG A 247 19.11 6.56 45.16
CA ARG A 247 19.48 5.72 44.00
C ARG A 247 18.65 4.43 43.93
N GLN A 248 18.30 3.82 45.07
CA GLN A 248 17.55 2.58 45.14
C GLN A 248 16.09 2.79 44.68
N VAL A 249 15.46 3.87 45.10
CA VAL A 249 14.10 4.23 44.71
C VAL A 249 14.02 4.50 43.22
N ALA A 250 15.00 5.24 42.68
CA ALA A 250 15.05 5.51 41.22
C ALA A 250 15.15 4.23 40.38
N LEU A 251 15.96 3.25 40.78
CA LEU A 251 16.07 1.96 40.11
C LEU A 251 14.80 1.16 40.18
N VAL A 252 14.14 1.09 41.33
CA VAL A 252 12.87 0.36 41.50
C VAL A 252 11.77 0.98 40.65
N VAL A 253 11.63 2.31 40.66
CA VAL A 253 10.64 3.03 39.83
C VAL A 253 10.90 2.82 38.34
N GLY A 254 12.16 2.95 37.89
CA GLY A 254 12.52 2.71 36.50
C GLY A 254 12.19 1.29 36.03
N LEU A 255 12.54 0.28 36.82
CA LEU A 255 12.26 -1.13 36.52
C LEU A 255 10.76 -1.44 36.50
N LEU A 256 10.01 -1.01 37.53
CA LEU A 256 8.56 -1.23 37.59
C LEU A 256 7.83 -0.60 36.41
N TRP A 257 8.20 0.65 36.05
CA TRP A 257 7.58 1.37 34.95
C TRP A 257 7.87 0.72 33.59
N THR A 258 9.10 0.28 33.37
CA THR A 258 9.52 -0.24 32.07
C THR A 258 9.17 -1.72 31.85
N THR A 259 8.90 -2.49 32.88
CA THR A 259 8.66 -3.95 32.76
C THR A 259 7.21 -4.35 32.98
N LEU A 260 6.58 -3.94 34.08
CA LEU A 260 5.28 -4.50 34.47
C LEU A 260 4.07 -3.84 33.79
N ILE A 261 4.09 -2.52 33.62
CA ILE A 261 2.93 -1.79 33.08
C ILE A 261 2.76 -2.03 31.57
N PRO A 262 3.80 -1.85 30.73
CA PRO A 262 3.62 -2.01 29.29
C PRO A 262 3.37 -3.45 28.87
N LEU A 263 4.03 -4.45 29.48
CA LEU A 263 3.86 -5.84 29.10
C LEU A 263 2.40 -6.35 29.23
N ARG A 264 1.69 -5.97 30.29
CA ARG A 264 0.31 -6.41 30.49
C ARG A 264 -0.69 -5.73 29.54
N ALA A 265 -0.59 -4.40 29.39
CA ALA A 265 -1.50 -3.64 28.53
C ALA A 265 -1.34 -4.03 27.05
N MET A 266 -0.11 -4.18 26.63
CA MET A 266 0.23 -4.47 25.23
C MET A 266 -0.04 -5.93 24.85
N ASP A 267 0.21 -6.90 25.76
CA ASP A 267 -0.13 -8.30 25.52
C ASP A 267 -1.65 -8.48 25.31
N SER A 268 -2.48 -7.77 26.09
CA SER A 268 -3.94 -7.77 25.92
C SER A 268 -4.35 -7.20 24.55
N ALA A 269 -3.78 -6.06 24.14
CA ALA A 269 -4.09 -5.42 22.85
C ALA A 269 -3.67 -6.29 21.66
N VAL A 270 -2.45 -6.85 21.70
CA VAL A 270 -1.95 -7.77 20.66
C VAL A 270 -2.82 -9.03 20.56
N ARG A 271 -3.16 -9.66 21.69
CA ARG A 271 -4.05 -10.84 21.68
C ARG A 271 -5.41 -10.52 21.11
N LYS A 272 -6.01 -9.38 21.46
CA LYS A 272 -7.31 -8.94 20.95
C LYS A 272 -7.25 -8.72 19.43
N HIS A 273 -6.24 -8.04 18.94
CA HIS A 273 -6.05 -7.82 17.51
C HIS A 273 -5.85 -9.14 16.75
N LEU A 274 -4.93 -10.00 17.21
CA LEU A 274 -4.69 -11.31 16.58
C LEU A 274 -5.94 -12.21 16.63
N SER A 275 -6.79 -12.10 17.64
CA SER A 275 -8.05 -12.85 17.67
C SER A 275 -9.05 -12.37 16.62
N LYS A 276 -9.11 -11.05 16.34
CA LYS A 276 -9.92 -10.48 15.25
C LYS A 276 -9.42 -10.98 13.89
N VAL A 277 -8.12 -10.85 13.62
CA VAL A 277 -7.52 -11.33 12.37
C VAL A 277 -7.76 -12.84 12.16
N ALA A 278 -7.60 -13.63 13.20
CA ALA A 278 -7.82 -15.08 13.15
C ALA A 278 -9.29 -15.42 12.88
N ALA A 279 -10.21 -14.72 13.50
CA ALA A 279 -11.65 -14.88 13.28
C ALA A 279 -12.02 -14.56 11.81
N GLY A 280 -11.47 -13.47 11.26
CA GLY A 280 -11.65 -13.12 9.84
C GLY A 280 -11.12 -14.18 8.87
N GLN A 281 -10.05 -14.88 9.24
CA GLN A 281 -9.49 -15.98 8.42
C GLN A 281 -10.12 -17.35 8.69
N GLY A 282 -11.06 -17.47 9.63
CA GLY A 282 -11.61 -18.76 10.04
C GLY A 282 -10.57 -19.70 10.68
N LYS A 283 -9.54 -19.14 11.33
CA LYS A 283 -8.40 -19.86 11.92
C LYS A 283 -8.24 -19.54 13.40
N THR A 284 -7.45 -20.36 14.12
CA THR A 284 -7.04 -19.99 15.48
C THR A 284 -5.89 -18.97 15.45
N ARG A 285 -5.73 -18.18 16.52
CA ARG A 285 -4.61 -17.25 16.67
C ARG A 285 -3.26 -17.93 16.45
N ARG A 286 -3.11 -19.15 16.95
CA ARG A 286 -1.88 -19.94 16.84
C ARG A 286 -1.59 -20.31 15.38
N ASP A 287 -2.62 -20.69 14.63
CA ASP A 287 -2.47 -21.07 13.22
C ASP A 287 -2.09 -19.86 12.35
N VAL A 288 -2.69 -18.71 12.60
CA VAL A 288 -2.36 -17.47 11.88
C VAL A 288 -0.91 -17.04 12.11
N VAL A 289 -0.47 -17.06 13.37
CA VAL A 289 0.91 -16.75 13.73
C VAL A 289 1.88 -17.78 13.13
N ASN A 290 1.60 -19.08 13.29
CA ASN A 290 2.45 -20.15 12.75
C ASN A 290 2.55 -20.07 11.23
N LEU A 291 1.46 -19.77 10.52
CA LEU A 291 1.46 -19.61 9.07
C LEU A 291 2.33 -18.44 8.63
N ALA A 292 2.21 -17.29 9.31
CA ALA A 292 3.03 -16.12 9.05
C ALA A 292 4.52 -16.41 9.26
N PHE A 293 4.89 -17.11 10.35
CA PHE A 293 6.27 -17.55 10.60
C PHE A 293 6.77 -18.53 9.56
N LYS A 294 5.94 -19.49 9.13
CA LYS A 294 6.32 -20.49 8.12
C LYS A 294 6.60 -19.85 6.75
N ARG A 295 5.82 -18.83 6.36
CA ARG A 295 5.96 -18.16 5.06
C ARG A 295 7.07 -17.11 5.01
N ARG A 296 7.35 -16.46 6.14
CA ARG A 296 8.37 -15.40 6.28
C ARG A 296 9.30 -15.67 7.47
N PRO A 297 10.04 -16.81 7.48
CA PRO A 297 10.77 -17.24 8.68
C PRO A 297 11.84 -16.23 9.10
N ILE A 298 12.60 -15.67 8.16
CA ILE A 298 13.69 -14.73 8.46
C ILE A 298 13.13 -13.44 9.05
N GLY A 299 12.14 -12.81 8.41
CA GLY A 299 11.53 -11.56 8.90
C GLY A 299 10.85 -11.75 10.27
N ALA A 300 10.12 -12.85 10.45
CA ALA A 300 9.46 -13.18 11.71
C ALA A 300 10.48 -13.45 12.84
N THR A 301 11.57 -14.16 12.55
CA THR A 301 12.65 -14.42 13.53
C THR A 301 13.35 -13.12 13.94
N ILE A 302 13.67 -12.24 12.98
CA ILE A 302 14.28 -10.93 13.26
C ILE A 302 13.34 -10.08 14.13
N ALA A 303 12.02 -10.04 13.78
CA ALA A 303 11.04 -9.32 14.60
C ALA A 303 10.96 -9.83 16.03
N THR A 304 10.96 -11.16 16.22
CA THR A 304 10.91 -11.79 17.54
C THR A 304 12.18 -11.47 18.37
N ILE A 305 13.36 -11.57 17.75
CA ILE A 305 14.63 -11.23 18.40
C ILE A 305 14.65 -9.74 18.78
N SER A 306 14.18 -8.84 17.90
CA SER A 306 14.10 -7.41 18.15
C SER A 306 13.19 -7.08 19.34
N ILE A 307 12.02 -7.72 19.43
CA ILE A 307 11.10 -7.57 20.57
C ILE A 307 11.76 -8.07 21.86
N ALA A 308 12.42 -9.23 21.82
CA ALA A 308 13.11 -9.79 22.96
C ALA A 308 14.25 -8.87 23.45
N LEU A 309 15.05 -8.33 22.55
CA LEU A 309 16.11 -7.37 22.87
C LEU A 309 15.53 -6.11 23.52
N LEU A 310 14.47 -5.54 22.96
CA LEU A 310 13.81 -4.37 23.55
C LEU A 310 13.21 -4.67 24.92
N ALA A 311 12.60 -5.83 25.11
CA ALA A 311 12.01 -6.24 26.38
C ALA A 311 13.06 -6.53 27.47
N LEU A 312 14.26 -7.03 27.08
CA LEU A 312 15.36 -7.33 28.00
C LEU A 312 16.20 -6.10 28.36
N THR A 313 16.13 -5.02 27.55
CA THR A 313 16.94 -3.81 27.76
C THR A 313 16.87 -3.26 29.19
N PRO A 314 15.68 -3.15 29.85
CA PRO A 314 15.59 -2.68 31.24
C PRO A 314 16.35 -3.56 32.23
N ALA A 315 16.29 -4.88 32.07
CA ALA A 315 16.97 -5.82 32.96
C ALA A 315 18.50 -5.74 32.79
N VAL A 316 18.97 -5.69 31.54
CA VAL A 316 20.39 -5.51 31.21
C VAL A 316 20.92 -4.20 31.80
N PHE A 317 20.15 -3.11 31.67
CA PHE A 317 20.52 -1.83 32.24
C PHE A 317 20.58 -1.87 33.77
N GLY A 318 19.58 -2.46 34.42
CA GLY A 318 19.53 -2.60 35.87
C GLY A 318 20.75 -3.35 36.41
N VAL A 319 21.09 -4.49 35.79
CA VAL A 319 22.27 -5.30 36.14
C VAL A 319 23.57 -4.54 35.86
N ALA A 320 23.71 -3.94 34.67
CA ALA A 320 24.91 -3.16 34.32
C ALA A 320 25.16 -2.01 35.33
N ARG A 321 24.07 -1.33 35.73
CA ARG A 321 24.14 -0.21 36.68
C ARG A 321 24.53 -0.64 38.10
N TYR A 322 24.22 -1.89 38.47
CA TYR A 322 24.63 -2.41 39.77
C TYR A 322 26.12 -2.68 39.85
N PHE A 323 26.73 -3.20 38.78
CA PHE A 323 28.15 -3.62 38.76
C PHE A 323 29.13 -2.53 38.27
N VAL A 324 28.67 -1.49 37.60
CA VAL A 324 29.54 -0.48 36.99
C VAL A 324 29.59 0.82 37.81
N PRO A 325 30.79 1.34 38.15
CA PRO A 325 30.96 2.57 38.92
C PRO A 325 30.33 3.78 38.20
N ALA A 326 29.88 4.76 39.00
CA ALA A 326 29.19 5.95 38.49
C ALA A 326 30.04 6.83 37.53
N SER A 327 31.36 6.60 37.47
CA SER A 327 32.33 7.35 36.66
C SER A 327 32.31 6.99 35.16
N SER A 328 31.74 5.85 34.76
CA SER A 328 31.67 5.43 33.36
C SER A 328 30.32 5.74 32.74
N TRP A 329 30.15 6.96 32.30
CA TRP A 329 28.95 7.48 31.64
C TRP A 329 28.52 6.64 30.44
N TRP A 330 29.48 6.15 29.65
CA TRP A 330 29.26 5.35 28.45
C TRP A 330 28.59 4.00 28.72
N THR A 331 28.95 3.31 29.78
CA THR A 331 28.34 2.02 30.12
C THR A 331 26.93 2.16 30.70
N ALA A 332 26.66 3.26 31.37
CA ALA A 332 25.35 3.51 31.98
C ALA A 332 24.30 3.96 30.98
N VAL A 333 24.67 4.65 29.91
CA VAL A 333 23.75 5.23 28.92
C VAL A 333 24.00 4.67 27.52
N GLY A 334 25.26 4.48 27.14
CA GLY A 334 25.64 4.07 25.79
C GLY A 334 25.22 2.62 25.46
N VAL A 335 25.39 1.67 26.36
CA VAL A 335 25.01 0.26 26.13
C VAL A 335 23.49 0.10 25.96
N PRO A 336 22.62 0.65 26.82
CA PRO A 336 21.18 0.59 26.63
C PRO A 336 20.70 1.26 25.34
N ILE A 337 21.28 2.41 24.98
CA ILE A 337 20.96 3.08 23.71
C ILE A 337 21.37 2.19 22.53
N LEU A 338 22.52 1.55 22.58
CA LEU A 338 23.01 0.64 21.54
C LEU A 338 22.07 -0.56 21.38
N VAL A 339 21.66 -1.20 22.48
CA VAL A 339 20.71 -2.34 22.46
C VAL A 339 19.36 -1.89 21.91
N MET A 340 18.88 -0.72 22.30
CA MET A 340 17.63 -0.14 21.78
C MET A 340 17.74 0.15 20.28
N LEU A 341 18.84 0.72 19.80
CA LEU A 341 19.09 0.96 18.38
C LEU A 341 19.15 -0.35 17.59
N CYS A 342 19.82 -1.38 18.12
CA CYS A 342 19.87 -2.70 17.51
C CYS A 342 18.44 -3.31 17.40
N GLY A 343 17.62 -3.17 18.44
CA GLY A 343 16.20 -3.60 18.41
C GLY A 343 15.40 -2.85 17.34
N TRP A 344 15.58 -1.54 17.21
CA TRP A 344 14.94 -0.73 16.19
C TRP A 344 15.40 -1.06 14.78
N ILE A 345 16.70 -1.17 14.56
CA ILE A 345 17.27 -1.56 13.26
C ILE A 345 16.76 -2.93 12.89
N GLY A 346 16.74 -3.88 13.83
CA GLY A 346 16.16 -5.20 13.62
C GLY A 346 14.68 -5.16 13.23
N ALA A 347 13.86 -4.34 13.90
CA ALA A 347 12.44 -4.16 13.57
C ALA A 347 12.23 -3.55 12.16
N LEU A 348 13.07 -2.56 11.80
CA LEU A 348 13.04 -1.96 10.45
C LEU A 348 13.50 -2.95 9.38
N VAL A 349 14.54 -3.74 9.63
CA VAL A 349 15.02 -4.81 8.74
C VAL A 349 13.95 -5.89 8.60
N ALA A 350 13.31 -6.30 9.69
CA ALA A 350 12.20 -7.26 9.65
C ALA A 350 11.05 -6.73 8.79
N ARG A 351 10.68 -5.46 8.94
CA ARG A 351 9.70 -4.79 8.09
C ARG A 351 10.13 -4.81 6.63
N TYR A 352 11.38 -4.45 6.33
CA TYR A 352 11.92 -4.51 4.97
C TYR A 352 11.88 -5.92 4.38
N MET A 353 12.32 -6.91 5.12
CA MET A 353 12.34 -8.32 4.70
C MET A 353 10.92 -8.89 4.50
N ILE A 354 9.93 -8.40 5.24
CA ILE A 354 8.53 -8.80 5.10
C ILE A 354 7.86 -8.11 3.90
N PHE A 355 8.22 -6.84 3.59
CA PHE A 355 7.45 -6.01 2.66
C PHE A 355 8.16 -5.59 1.37
N VAL A 356 9.49 -5.47 1.35
CA VAL A 356 10.20 -4.79 0.25
C VAL A 356 10.99 -5.73 -0.66
N ARG A 357 11.40 -6.90 -0.18
CA ARG A 357 12.30 -7.80 -0.93
C ARG A 357 11.64 -8.47 -2.16
N GLU A 358 10.37 -8.25 -2.42
CA GLU A 358 9.62 -8.89 -3.52
C GLU A 358 8.97 -7.91 -4.52
N ARG A 359 9.43 -6.64 -4.57
CA ARG A 359 9.12 -5.75 -5.70
C ARG A 359 10.06 -5.98 -6.86
#